data_683333154b7ebf1b75c9518139732690
#
_entry.id   683333154b7ebf1b75c9518139732690
#
_cell.length_a   1.000
_cell.length_b   1.000
_cell.length_c   1.000
_cell.angle_alpha   90.00
_cell.angle_beta   90.00
_cell.angle_gamma   90.00
#
_symmetry.space_group_name_H-M   'P 1'
#
loop_
_entity.id
_entity.type
_entity.pdbx_description
1 polymer ?
#
loop_
_entity_poly.entity_id
_entity_poly.type
_entity_poly.pdbx_seq_one_letter_code
_entity_poly.pdbx_strand_id
1 'polypeptide(L)'
;MTCNCLVAQLQSEASGWIDPSRNWVVTGRERHVAAARSGNVGYPQRAIRTEDFLYIVNFQPDRWPMGDPLPRLSDDLPTSEQLRQNTFATFADMDASPTRTWLIEHRSDPQAQRFFELAFGRRPKFELYDLKKDPHQIDNVAMQPEYIEVRNSLQKQLLQELRDTDDPRVVGTGETFDLP
;
A
#
# COMPACT_ATOMS: atom_id res chain seq x y z
N MET A 1 0.16 13.71 -18.33
CA MET A 1 0.28 14.09 -16.92
C MET A 1 -0.62 15.28 -16.65
N THR A 2 -1.67 15.08 -15.89
CA THR A 2 -2.63 16.12 -15.49
C THR A 2 -2.24 16.71 -14.13
N CYS A 3 -0.97 17.10 -13.97
CA CYS A 3 -0.53 17.74 -12.73
C CYS A 3 -0.94 19.21 -12.75
N ASN A 4 -1.78 19.62 -11.83
CA ASN A 4 -1.96 21.03 -11.52
C ASN A 4 -0.63 21.60 -11.02
N CYS A 5 -0.21 22.74 -11.58
CA CYS A 5 1.06 23.37 -11.25
C CYS A 5 1.11 23.79 -9.76
N LEU A 6 2.21 23.47 -9.07
CA LEU A 6 2.42 23.82 -7.66
C LEU A 6 3.05 25.21 -7.47
N VAL A 7 3.37 25.93 -8.55
CA VAL A 7 4.11 27.21 -8.47
C VAL A 7 3.38 28.24 -7.61
N ALA A 8 2.05 28.34 -7.76
CA ALA A 8 1.28 29.29 -6.93
C ALA A 8 1.38 28.99 -5.44
N GLN A 9 1.42 27.70 -5.06
CA GLN A 9 1.60 27.28 -3.68
C GLN A 9 3.02 27.54 -3.18
N LEU A 10 4.02 27.26 -4.00
CA LEU A 10 5.43 27.47 -3.66
C LEU A 10 5.79 28.98 -3.55
N GLN A 11 5.08 29.86 -4.25
CA GLN A 11 5.26 31.31 -4.20
C GLN A 11 4.39 32.00 -3.15
N SER A 12 3.48 31.27 -2.50
CA SER A 12 2.60 31.82 -1.48
C SER A 12 3.37 32.04 -0.16
N GLU A 13 3.14 33.19 0.46
CA GLU A 13 3.59 33.47 1.83
C GLU A 13 2.62 32.95 2.89
N ALA A 14 1.43 32.46 2.48
CA ALA A 14 0.44 31.88 3.38
C ALA A 14 0.87 30.50 3.87
N SER A 15 0.41 30.10 5.04
CA SER A 15 0.58 28.76 5.60
C SER A 15 -0.74 28.02 5.64
N GLY A 16 -0.70 26.67 5.72
CA GLY A 16 -1.87 25.81 5.75
C GLY A 16 -2.39 25.48 4.35
N TRP A 17 -3.70 25.39 4.19
CA TRP A 17 -4.34 24.99 2.94
C TRP A 17 -4.41 26.15 1.95
N ILE A 18 -3.44 26.26 1.08
CA ILE A 18 -3.27 27.39 0.14
C ILE A 18 -4.31 27.36 -0.99
N ASP A 19 -4.62 26.16 -1.49
CA ASP A 19 -5.54 25.95 -2.61
C ASP A 19 -6.66 24.99 -2.19
N PRO A 20 -7.85 25.50 -1.80
CA PRO A 20 -8.97 24.65 -1.37
C PRO A 20 -9.50 23.70 -2.45
N SER A 21 -9.21 23.94 -3.72
CA SER A 21 -9.61 23.05 -4.82
C SER A 21 -8.81 21.74 -4.82
N ARG A 22 -7.66 21.71 -4.15
CA ARG A 22 -6.79 20.54 -4.00
C ARG A 22 -7.02 19.83 -2.69
N ASN A 23 -8.23 19.32 -2.51
CA ASN A 23 -8.66 18.66 -1.27
C ASN A 23 -8.43 17.13 -1.28
N TRP A 24 -7.73 16.61 -2.29
CA TRP A 24 -7.35 15.22 -2.38
C TRP A 24 -6.07 15.03 -3.20
N VAL A 25 -5.45 13.85 -3.04
CA VAL A 25 -4.29 13.42 -3.81
C VAL A 25 -4.43 11.95 -4.14
N VAL A 26 -4.03 11.56 -5.37
CA VAL A 26 -3.93 10.16 -5.79
C VAL A 26 -2.45 9.74 -5.74
N THR A 27 -2.23 8.54 -5.20
CA THR A 27 -0.92 7.89 -5.17
C THR A 27 -1.04 6.47 -5.70
N GLY A 28 0.08 5.91 -6.15
CA GLY A 28 0.12 4.54 -6.65
C GLY A 28 1.45 3.87 -6.36
N ARG A 29 1.40 2.54 -6.28
CA ARG A 29 2.55 1.67 -6.17
C ARG A 29 2.35 0.45 -7.06
N GLU A 30 3.40 0.02 -7.74
CA GLU A 30 3.44 -1.25 -8.47
C GLU A 30 4.42 -2.22 -7.79
N ARG A 31 5.66 -1.81 -7.66
CA ARG A 31 6.72 -2.60 -7.00
C ARG A 31 7.74 -1.65 -6.38
N HIS A 32 8.41 -2.12 -5.36
CA HIS A 32 9.59 -1.48 -4.81
C HIS A 32 10.84 -2.21 -5.28
N VAL A 33 10.87 -3.53 -5.09
CA VAL A 33 11.97 -4.41 -5.52
C VAL A 33 11.47 -5.35 -6.63
N ALA A 34 12.18 -5.42 -7.75
CA ALA A 34 11.78 -6.22 -8.91
C ALA A 34 11.62 -7.71 -8.55
N ALA A 35 12.56 -8.27 -7.82
CA ALA A 35 12.62 -9.70 -7.46
C ALA A 35 11.90 -10.05 -6.15
N ALA A 36 11.04 -9.15 -5.63
CA ALA A 36 10.36 -9.39 -4.35
C ALA A 36 9.31 -10.52 -4.41
N ARG A 37 8.84 -10.87 -5.61
CA ARG A 37 7.81 -11.90 -5.84
C ARG A 37 8.21 -12.82 -6.97
N SER A 38 7.76 -14.07 -6.89
CA SER A 38 7.92 -15.03 -7.97
C SER A 38 7.36 -14.48 -9.29
N GLY A 39 8.11 -14.60 -10.38
CA GLY A 39 7.76 -14.03 -11.68
C GLY A 39 7.97 -12.52 -11.79
N ASN A 40 8.64 -11.89 -10.83
CA ASN A 40 8.93 -10.46 -10.80
C ASN A 40 7.68 -9.57 -10.90
N VAL A 41 6.53 -10.08 -10.49
CA VAL A 41 5.25 -9.36 -10.53
C VAL A 41 5.16 -8.28 -9.46
N GLY A 42 4.42 -7.20 -9.76
CA GLY A 42 4.17 -6.11 -8.82
C GLY A 42 3.13 -6.44 -7.75
N TYR A 43 2.98 -5.53 -6.79
CA TYR A 43 1.81 -5.42 -5.91
C TYR A 43 1.08 -4.12 -6.24
N PRO A 44 0.15 -4.15 -7.21
CA PRO A 44 -0.49 -2.95 -7.72
C PRO A 44 -1.49 -2.39 -6.72
N GLN A 45 -1.27 -1.15 -6.35
CA GLN A 45 -2.04 -0.38 -5.37
C GLN A 45 -2.29 1.02 -5.91
N ARG A 46 -3.51 1.54 -5.72
CA ARG A 46 -3.83 2.95 -5.91
C ARG A 46 -4.59 3.45 -4.70
N ALA A 47 -4.34 4.68 -4.34
CA ALA A 47 -4.99 5.29 -3.21
C ALA A 47 -5.45 6.72 -3.53
N ILE A 48 -6.54 7.14 -2.92
CA ILE A 48 -6.96 8.53 -2.82
C ILE A 48 -6.97 8.93 -1.35
N ARG A 49 -6.30 10.03 -1.04
CA ARG A 49 -6.27 10.62 0.28
C ARG A 49 -6.93 11.98 0.27
N THR A 50 -7.85 12.18 1.18
CA THR A 50 -8.45 13.47 1.53
C THR A 50 -7.93 13.92 2.89
N GLU A 51 -8.46 15.02 3.43
CA GLU A 51 -8.20 15.43 4.81
C GLU A 51 -8.66 14.38 5.82
N ASP A 52 -9.85 13.80 5.58
CA ASP A 52 -10.54 12.94 6.54
C ASP A 52 -10.34 11.45 6.32
N PHE A 53 -10.05 11.03 5.08
CA PHE A 53 -10.03 9.62 4.72
C PHE A 53 -8.84 9.26 3.83
N LEU A 54 -8.38 8.02 4.01
CA LEU A 54 -7.51 7.34 3.06
C LEU A 54 -8.24 6.10 2.54
N TYR A 55 -8.53 6.07 1.22
CA TYR A 55 -9.07 4.89 0.54
C TYR A 55 -8.00 4.27 -0.35
N ILE A 56 -7.88 2.95 -0.27
CA ILE A 56 -6.91 2.17 -1.06
C ILE A 56 -7.64 1.05 -1.81
N VAL A 57 -7.27 0.85 -3.07
CA VAL A 57 -7.60 -0.34 -3.84
C VAL A 57 -6.35 -1.17 -4.10
N ASN A 58 -6.41 -2.45 -3.72
CA ASN A 58 -5.42 -3.47 -4.00
C ASN A 58 -5.92 -4.29 -5.19
N PHE A 59 -5.26 -4.15 -6.36
CA PHE A 59 -5.73 -4.82 -7.59
C PHE A 59 -5.44 -6.33 -7.59
N GLN A 60 -4.42 -6.75 -6.83
CA GLN A 60 -4.01 -8.15 -6.70
C GLN A 60 -3.91 -8.55 -5.21
N PRO A 61 -5.05 -8.63 -4.48
CA PRO A 61 -5.07 -8.87 -3.04
C PRO A 61 -4.51 -10.23 -2.62
N ASP A 62 -4.44 -11.19 -3.56
CA ASP A 62 -3.87 -12.52 -3.32
C ASP A 62 -2.34 -12.53 -3.27
N ARG A 63 -1.68 -11.47 -3.74
CA ARG A 63 -0.24 -11.31 -3.65
C ARG A 63 0.16 -10.78 -2.26
N TRP A 64 1.38 -11.06 -1.84
CA TRP A 64 1.92 -10.53 -0.60
C TRP A 64 2.40 -9.09 -0.80
N PRO A 65 1.94 -8.11 0.03
CA PRO A 65 2.24 -6.69 -0.18
C PRO A 65 3.71 -6.34 0.00
N MET A 66 4.42 -7.08 0.88
CA MET A 66 5.83 -6.83 1.19
C MET A 66 6.80 -7.81 0.51
N GLY A 67 6.33 -8.51 -0.55
CA GLY A 67 7.09 -9.57 -1.20
C GLY A 67 6.73 -10.95 -0.68
N ASP A 68 7.12 -11.99 -1.42
CA ASP A 68 6.78 -13.35 -1.05
C ASP A 68 7.40 -13.75 0.30
N PRO A 69 6.65 -14.47 1.15
CA PRO A 69 7.21 -15.10 2.34
C PRO A 69 8.10 -16.24 1.88
N LEU A 70 9.37 -16.20 2.20
CA LEU A 70 10.37 -17.26 1.98
C LEU A 70 10.39 -17.86 0.58
N PRO A 71 11.56 -18.18 0.01
CA PRO A 71 11.61 -18.96 -1.21
C PRO A 71 10.94 -20.29 -0.94
N ARG A 72 9.69 -20.41 -1.44
CA ARG A 72 8.87 -21.62 -1.49
C ARG A 72 9.21 -22.65 -0.43
N LEU A 73 8.62 -22.47 0.79
CA LEU A 73 8.38 -23.60 1.70
C LEU A 73 9.52 -24.62 1.82
N SER A 74 10.76 -24.18 1.95
CA SER A 74 11.71 -25.00 2.65
C SER A 74 11.34 -24.89 4.13
N ASP A 75 11.25 -26.00 4.85
CA ASP A 75 11.01 -26.02 6.28
C ASP A 75 12.12 -25.29 7.08
N ASP A 76 13.19 -24.89 6.38
CA ASP A 76 14.31 -24.15 6.93
C ASP A 76 14.07 -22.65 6.83
N LEU A 77 13.62 -22.06 7.92
CA LEU A 77 13.60 -20.61 8.09
C LEU A 77 15.03 -20.04 7.93
N PRO A 78 15.18 -18.87 7.29
CA PRO A 78 16.45 -18.16 7.33
C PRO A 78 16.89 -17.95 8.77
N THR A 79 18.20 -18.03 9.03
CA THR A 79 18.74 -17.74 10.35
C THR A 79 18.50 -16.28 10.74
N SER A 80 18.48 -15.96 12.04
CA SER A 80 18.39 -14.58 12.52
C SER A 80 19.40 -13.65 11.85
N GLU A 81 20.60 -14.13 11.61
CA GLU A 81 21.66 -13.38 10.93
C GLU A 81 21.28 -13.07 9.48
N GLN A 82 20.79 -14.06 8.73
CA GLN A 82 20.31 -13.87 7.36
C GLN A 82 19.13 -12.90 7.32
N LEU A 83 18.18 -13.00 8.25
CA LEU A 83 17.05 -12.08 8.33
C LEU A 83 17.47 -10.63 8.61
N ARG A 84 18.53 -10.43 9.39
CA ARG A 84 19.04 -9.09 9.76
C ARG A 84 19.86 -8.44 8.67
N GLN A 85 20.55 -9.22 7.84
CA GLN A 85 21.54 -8.71 6.89
C GLN A 85 21.13 -8.84 5.44
N ASN A 86 20.18 -9.73 5.12
CA ASN A 86 19.78 -10.01 3.75
C ASN A 86 18.30 -9.66 3.53
N THR A 87 18.06 -8.56 2.82
CA THR A 87 16.72 -8.11 2.42
C THR A 87 15.98 -9.19 1.61
N PHE A 88 16.68 -9.95 0.80
CA PHE A 88 16.11 -10.99 -0.05
C PHE A 88 15.85 -12.33 0.63
N ALA A 89 16.17 -12.46 1.91
CA ALA A 89 15.89 -13.71 2.64
C ALA A 89 14.38 -14.02 2.69
N THR A 90 13.53 -13.01 2.81
CA THR A 90 12.04 -13.11 2.76
C THR A 90 11.44 -11.70 2.71
N PHE A 91 10.19 -11.53 2.25
CA PHE A 91 9.50 -10.23 2.21
C PHE A 91 10.38 -9.09 1.70
N ALA A 92 10.96 -9.27 0.52
CA ALA A 92 12.06 -8.44 0.00
C ALA A 92 11.69 -6.98 -0.32
N ASP A 93 10.41 -6.60 -0.28
CA ASP A 93 9.97 -5.20 -0.36
C ASP A 93 10.15 -4.44 0.98
N MET A 94 10.59 -5.12 2.04
CA MET A 94 10.98 -4.53 3.33
C MET A 94 12.45 -4.79 3.62
N ASP A 95 13.22 -3.74 3.88
CA ASP A 95 14.64 -3.84 4.15
C ASP A 95 14.95 -4.69 5.38
N ALA A 96 16.08 -5.42 5.32
CA ALA A 96 16.59 -6.18 6.44
C ALA A 96 16.82 -5.26 7.65
N SER A 97 16.32 -5.68 8.81
CA SER A 97 16.44 -4.93 10.05
C SER A 97 16.20 -5.80 11.28
N PRO A 98 16.65 -5.38 12.47
CA PRO A 98 16.33 -6.10 13.71
C PRO A 98 14.82 -6.21 13.97
N THR A 99 14.04 -5.16 13.71
CA THR A 99 12.59 -5.16 13.90
C THR A 99 11.90 -6.13 12.96
N ARG A 100 12.27 -6.14 11.65
CA ARG A 100 11.75 -7.10 10.67
C ARG A 100 12.05 -8.54 11.12
N THR A 101 13.28 -8.80 11.54
CA THR A 101 13.71 -10.11 12.04
C THR A 101 12.85 -10.55 13.22
N TRP A 102 12.70 -9.69 14.21
CA TRP A 102 11.91 -9.98 15.40
C TRP A 102 10.46 -10.32 15.07
N LEU A 103 9.81 -9.53 14.19
CA LEU A 103 8.44 -9.79 13.76
C LEU A 103 8.29 -11.14 13.06
N ILE A 104 9.25 -11.53 12.21
CA ILE A 104 9.23 -12.80 11.50
C ILE A 104 9.42 -13.98 12.44
N GLU A 105 10.35 -13.88 13.38
CA GLU A 105 10.64 -14.92 14.36
C GLU A 105 9.46 -15.14 15.34
N HIS A 106 8.77 -14.07 15.72
CA HIS A 106 7.67 -14.11 16.68
C HIS A 106 6.27 -14.10 16.02
N ARG A 107 6.17 -14.37 14.71
CA ARG A 107 4.91 -14.30 13.95
C ARG A 107 3.78 -15.18 14.49
N SER A 108 4.10 -16.23 15.24
CA SER A 108 3.14 -17.15 15.88
C SER A 108 2.94 -16.83 17.37
N ASP A 109 3.63 -15.86 17.93
CA ASP A 109 3.42 -15.42 19.29
C ASP A 109 2.13 -14.58 19.36
N PRO A 110 1.16 -14.93 20.23
CA PRO A 110 -0.09 -14.17 20.36
C PRO A 110 0.09 -12.67 20.63
N GLN A 111 1.18 -12.29 21.29
CA GLN A 111 1.47 -10.87 21.57
C GLN A 111 2.05 -10.13 20.36
N ALA A 112 2.74 -10.83 19.45
CA ALA A 112 3.43 -10.26 18.29
C ALA A 112 2.65 -10.47 16.99
N GLN A 113 1.77 -11.46 16.91
CA GLN A 113 1.05 -11.85 15.69
C GLN A 113 0.33 -10.66 15.03
N ARG A 114 -0.34 -9.81 15.82
CA ARG A 114 -1.01 -8.62 15.28
C ARG A 114 -0.05 -7.71 14.52
N PHE A 115 1.14 -7.50 15.07
CA PHE A 115 2.14 -6.62 14.44
C PHE A 115 2.73 -7.25 13.18
N PHE A 116 2.91 -8.59 13.18
CA PHE A 116 3.30 -9.32 11.98
C PHE A 116 2.23 -9.17 10.87
N GLU A 117 0.94 -9.35 11.18
CA GLU A 117 -0.14 -9.19 10.21
C GLU A 117 -0.25 -7.76 9.69
N LEU A 118 -0.08 -6.75 10.55
CA LEU A 118 -0.04 -5.35 10.13
C LEU A 118 1.15 -5.03 9.22
N ALA A 119 2.30 -5.67 9.43
CA ALA A 119 3.49 -5.42 8.63
C ALA A 119 3.50 -6.22 7.31
N PHE A 120 3.13 -7.48 7.34
CA PHE A 120 3.34 -8.43 6.23
C PHE A 120 2.07 -9.08 5.69
N GLY A 121 0.98 -9.09 6.46
CA GLY A 121 -0.27 -9.77 6.12
C GLY A 121 -0.84 -9.33 4.77
N ARG A 122 -1.54 -10.24 4.10
CA ARG A 122 -2.27 -9.93 2.86
C ARG A 122 -3.32 -8.86 3.12
N ARG A 123 -3.51 -7.98 2.15
CA ARG A 123 -4.48 -6.89 2.25
C ARG A 123 -5.78 -7.27 1.55
N PRO A 124 -6.93 -6.84 2.08
CA PRO A 124 -8.19 -6.99 1.36
C PRO A 124 -8.18 -6.12 0.10
N LYS A 125 -9.12 -6.38 -0.81
CA LYS A 125 -9.25 -5.61 -2.05
C LYS A 125 -9.45 -4.12 -1.80
N PHE A 126 -10.16 -3.76 -0.74
CA PHE A 126 -10.47 -2.38 -0.37
C PHE A 126 -10.06 -2.10 1.07
N GLU A 127 -9.40 -0.96 1.26
CA GLU A 127 -9.09 -0.44 2.58
C GLU A 127 -9.61 1.00 2.67
N LEU A 128 -10.17 1.34 3.82
CA LEU A 128 -10.60 2.70 4.15
C LEU A 128 -10.20 3.00 5.60
N TYR A 129 -9.56 4.13 5.80
CA TYR A 129 -9.13 4.60 7.10
C TYR A 129 -9.74 5.97 7.37
N ASP A 130 -10.42 6.11 8.51
CA ASP A 130 -10.92 7.40 9.04
C ASP A 130 -9.78 8.09 9.77
N LEU A 131 -9.13 9.05 9.12
CA LEU A 131 -7.91 9.68 9.63
C LEU A 131 -8.12 10.53 10.88
N LYS A 132 -9.39 10.93 11.16
CA LYS A 132 -9.74 11.66 12.38
C LYS A 132 -9.83 10.73 13.59
N LYS A 133 -10.35 9.50 13.38
CA LYS A 133 -10.52 8.51 14.45
C LYS A 133 -9.31 7.60 14.59
N ASP A 134 -8.66 7.30 13.46
CA ASP A 134 -7.49 6.43 13.36
C ASP A 134 -6.35 7.10 12.59
N PRO A 135 -5.63 8.04 13.22
CA PRO A 135 -4.51 8.74 12.59
C PRO A 135 -3.33 7.80 12.25
N HIS A 136 -3.31 6.61 12.83
CA HIS A 136 -2.29 5.59 12.58
C HIS A 136 -2.62 4.61 11.46
N GLN A 137 -3.87 4.67 10.92
CA GLN A 137 -4.31 3.84 9.79
C GLN A 137 -4.17 2.33 10.08
N ILE A 138 -4.64 1.91 11.25
CA ILE A 138 -4.54 0.54 11.75
C ILE A 138 -5.86 -0.23 11.51
N ASP A 139 -6.99 0.47 11.62
CA ASP A 139 -8.31 -0.13 11.60
C ASP A 139 -9.01 0.13 10.25
N ASN A 140 -9.04 -0.91 9.40
CA ASN A 140 -9.73 -0.84 8.12
C ASN A 140 -11.26 -0.88 8.30
N VAL A 141 -11.92 0.23 8.01
CA VAL A 141 -13.38 0.41 8.14
C VAL A 141 -14.15 0.23 6.83
N ALA A 142 -13.49 -0.21 5.75
CA ALA A 142 -14.08 -0.28 4.40
C ALA A 142 -15.36 -1.12 4.29
N MET A 143 -15.57 -2.08 5.20
CA MET A 143 -16.73 -2.97 5.21
C MET A 143 -17.77 -2.64 6.28
N GLN A 144 -17.54 -1.62 7.09
CA GLN A 144 -18.49 -1.19 8.10
C GLN A 144 -19.65 -0.42 7.44
N PRO A 145 -20.91 -0.70 7.82
CA PRO A 145 -22.09 -0.15 7.15
C PRO A 145 -22.10 1.38 7.07
N GLU A 146 -21.68 2.06 8.13
CA GLU A 146 -21.65 3.51 8.23
C GLU A 146 -20.63 4.19 7.30
N TYR A 147 -19.65 3.43 6.78
CA TYR A 147 -18.60 3.94 5.88
C TYR A 147 -18.82 3.56 4.41
N ILE A 148 -19.83 2.77 4.09
CA ILE A 148 -20.05 2.26 2.73
C ILE A 148 -20.26 3.40 1.71
N GLU A 149 -20.99 4.44 2.06
CA GLU A 149 -21.23 5.59 1.17
C GLU A 149 -19.94 6.35 0.89
N VAL A 150 -19.15 6.64 1.93
CA VAL A 150 -17.84 7.32 1.79
C VAL A 150 -16.89 6.47 0.96
N ARG A 151 -16.78 5.19 1.25
CA ARG A 151 -15.97 4.25 0.47
C ARG A 151 -16.36 4.26 -1.01
N ASN A 152 -17.65 4.15 -1.33
CA ASN A 152 -18.14 4.12 -2.71
C ASN A 152 -17.88 5.46 -3.43
N SER A 153 -18.03 6.58 -2.74
CA SER A 153 -17.73 7.90 -3.27
C SER A 153 -16.24 8.05 -3.63
N LEU A 154 -15.35 7.70 -2.70
CA LEU A 154 -13.91 7.77 -2.91
C LEU A 154 -13.44 6.77 -3.98
N GLN A 155 -14.03 5.57 -4.02
CA GLN A 155 -13.76 4.60 -5.08
C GLN A 155 -14.13 5.16 -6.46
N LYS A 156 -15.30 5.74 -6.59
CA LYS A 156 -15.76 6.34 -7.87
C LYS A 156 -14.81 7.47 -8.29
N GLN A 157 -14.44 8.35 -7.38
CA GLN A 157 -13.53 9.46 -7.63
C GLN A 157 -12.14 8.96 -8.04
N LEU A 158 -11.56 8.00 -7.30
CA LEU A 158 -10.28 7.39 -7.62
C LEU A 158 -10.29 6.76 -9.01
N LEU A 159 -11.30 5.92 -9.30
CA LEU A 159 -11.38 5.24 -10.60
C LEU A 159 -11.61 6.22 -11.76
N GLN A 160 -12.29 7.34 -11.54
CA GLN A 160 -12.44 8.38 -12.55
C GLN A 160 -11.09 9.04 -12.85
N GLU A 161 -10.36 9.46 -11.82
CA GLU A 161 -9.03 10.06 -11.98
C GLU A 161 -8.05 9.12 -12.69
N LEU A 162 -8.08 7.83 -12.33
CA LEU A 162 -7.22 6.84 -12.98
C LEU A 162 -7.59 6.63 -14.46
N ARG A 163 -8.87 6.74 -14.84
CA ARG A 163 -9.28 6.72 -16.26
C ARG A 163 -8.82 7.98 -16.98
N ASP A 164 -9.02 9.14 -16.39
CA ASP A 164 -8.67 10.44 -16.97
C ASP A 164 -7.16 10.61 -17.18
N THR A 165 -6.37 9.81 -16.44
CA THR A 165 -4.91 9.77 -16.55
C THR A 165 -4.38 8.53 -17.29
N ASP A 166 -5.26 7.76 -17.93
CA ASP A 166 -4.93 6.54 -18.70
C ASP A 166 -4.13 5.51 -17.87
N ASP A 167 -4.48 5.32 -16.58
CA ASP A 167 -3.81 4.32 -15.74
C ASP A 167 -4.04 2.90 -16.28
N PRO A 168 -2.98 2.14 -16.67
CA PRO A 168 -3.11 0.83 -17.30
C PRO A 168 -3.83 -0.22 -16.44
N ARG A 169 -3.90 -0.05 -15.11
CA ARG A 169 -4.66 -0.95 -14.22
C ARG A 169 -6.18 -0.76 -14.32
N VAL A 170 -6.63 0.35 -14.91
CA VAL A 170 -8.06 0.68 -15.03
C VAL A 170 -8.52 0.70 -16.49
N VAL A 171 -7.70 1.23 -17.41
CA VAL A 171 -8.06 1.31 -18.85
C VAL A 171 -7.60 0.08 -19.63
N GLY A 172 -6.78 -0.80 -19.03
CA GLY A 172 -6.26 -2.02 -19.65
C GLY A 172 -6.22 -3.18 -18.66
N THR A 173 -5.35 -4.16 -18.93
CA THR A 173 -5.10 -5.31 -18.06
C THR A 173 -4.06 -5.02 -16.96
N GLY A 174 -3.29 -3.96 -17.13
CA GLY A 174 -2.13 -3.63 -16.29
C GLY A 174 -0.91 -4.52 -16.49
N GLU A 175 -0.94 -5.41 -17.47
CA GLU A 175 0.18 -6.31 -17.79
C GLU A 175 1.49 -5.57 -18.07
N THR A 176 1.42 -4.34 -18.59
CA THR A 176 2.59 -3.47 -18.81
C THR A 176 3.46 -3.34 -17.54
N PHE A 177 2.86 -3.41 -16.35
CA PHE A 177 3.58 -3.31 -15.10
C PHE A 177 4.12 -4.67 -14.58
N ASP A 178 3.63 -5.77 -15.11
CA ASP A 178 4.05 -7.13 -14.73
C ASP A 178 5.13 -7.68 -15.70
N LEU A 179 5.41 -6.96 -16.79
CA LEU A 179 6.54 -7.27 -17.66
C LEU A 179 7.85 -6.80 -17.02
N PRO A 180 8.96 -7.58 -17.17
CA PRO A 180 10.27 -7.21 -16.64
C PRO A 180 10.88 -5.98 -17.34
#